data_a332642c36d471c3d49aa7acd086c992
#
_entry.id   a332642c36d471c3d49aa7acd086c992
#
_cell.length_a   1.000
_cell.length_b   1.000
_cell.length_c   1.000
_cell.angle_alpha   90.00
_cell.angle_beta   90.00
_cell.angle_gamma   90.00
#
_symmetry.space_group_name_H-M   'P 1'
#
loop_
_entity.id
_entity.type
_entity.pdbx_description
1 polymer ?
#
loop_
_entity_poly.entity_id
_entity_poly.type
_entity_poly.pdbx_seq_one_letter_code
_entity_poly.pdbx_strand_id
1 'polypeptide(L)'
;MNASEIRTRVAVLWVSTAIAASCSLLLYLVVPGALNDMVVGEMEGEPLTDAIGYMFAALVAIPLAMATVTLLNGDRLTRYGNLIIATLLGLFAAFAVGSHLWAGDFNGHVLMAALACVLAFVTAGLSVTWLRSPVQDAAASSSNRASTTPAPSSDVTQPVPQ
;
A
#
# COMPACT_ATOMS: atom_id res chain seq x y z
N MET A 1 -3.41 -2.90 -19.23
CA MET A 1 -2.59 -2.31 -18.14
C MET A 1 -1.43 -3.26 -17.90
N ASN A 2 -0.18 -2.78 -17.94
CA ASN A 2 0.99 -3.62 -17.69
C ASN A 2 1.27 -3.75 -16.18
N ALA A 3 2.06 -4.76 -15.78
CA ALA A 3 2.31 -5.04 -14.36
C ALA A 3 3.01 -3.88 -13.61
N SER A 4 3.89 -3.12 -14.30
CA SER A 4 4.58 -1.98 -13.69
C SER A 4 3.63 -0.81 -13.44
N GLU A 5 2.67 -0.58 -14.34
CA GLU A 5 1.64 0.44 -14.17
C GLU A 5 0.71 0.13 -12.98
N ILE A 6 0.29 -1.14 -12.84
CA ILE A 6 -0.53 -1.56 -11.69
C ILE A 6 0.26 -1.35 -10.40
N ARG A 7 1.52 -1.76 -10.35
CA ARG A 7 2.40 -1.59 -9.20
C ARG A 7 2.50 -0.13 -8.76
N THR A 8 2.74 0.79 -9.70
CA THR A 8 2.81 2.22 -9.39
C THR A 8 1.48 2.74 -8.87
N ARG A 9 0.36 2.36 -9.47
CA ARG A 9 -0.97 2.77 -8.99
C ARG A 9 -1.27 2.27 -7.59
N VAL A 10 -0.93 1.01 -7.28
CA VAL A 10 -1.09 0.44 -5.94
C VAL A 10 -0.24 1.20 -4.92
N ALA A 11 1.02 1.54 -5.24
CA ALA A 11 1.87 2.32 -4.36
C ALA A 11 1.33 3.74 -4.12
N VAL A 12 0.83 4.42 -5.16
CA VAL A 12 0.19 5.74 -5.02
C VAL A 12 -1.05 5.67 -4.14
N LEU A 13 -1.88 4.63 -4.29
CA LEU A 13 -3.07 4.44 -3.45
C LEU A 13 -2.69 4.22 -1.98
N TRP A 14 -1.62 3.50 -1.69
CA TRP A 14 -1.11 3.34 -0.32
C TRP A 14 -0.68 4.68 0.29
N VAL A 15 0.07 5.51 -0.46
CA VAL A 15 0.43 6.86 0.02
C VAL A 15 -0.82 7.70 0.25
N SER A 16 -1.80 7.66 -0.67
CA SER A 16 -3.07 8.37 -0.52
C SER A 16 -3.86 7.90 0.71
N THR A 17 -3.85 6.59 0.99
CA THR A 17 -4.47 6.02 2.20
C THR A 17 -3.79 6.53 3.47
N ALA A 18 -2.45 6.58 3.50
CA ALA A 18 -1.71 7.14 4.63
C ALA A 18 -2.03 8.62 4.86
N ILE A 19 -2.12 9.41 3.79
CA ILE A 19 -2.49 10.83 3.86
C ILE A 19 -3.92 10.98 4.40
N ALA A 20 -4.89 10.22 3.88
CA ALA A 20 -6.27 10.28 4.33
C ALA A 20 -6.41 9.89 5.81
N ALA A 21 -5.71 8.83 6.25
CA ALA A 21 -5.66 8.43 7.65
C ALA A 21 -5.04 9.53 8.54
N SER A 22 -3.92 10.12 8.13
CA SER A 22 -3.29 11.22 8.86
C SER A 22 -4.20 12.45 8.96
N CYS A 23 -4.88 12.81 7.86
CA CYS A 23 -5.84 13.90 7.87
C CYS A 23 -7.03 13.61 8.79
N SER A 24 -7.53 12.37 8.82
CA SER A 24 -8.58 11.96 9.75
C SER A 24 -8.16 12.17 11.20
N LEU A 25 -6.95 11.74 11.57
CA LEU A 25 -6.41 11.92 12.92
C LEU A 25 -6.23 13.40 13.28
N LEU A 26 -5.75 14.23 12.35
CA LEU A 26 -5.60 15.67 12.58
C LEU A 26 -6.96 16.36 12.72
N LEU A 27 -7.94 15.98 11.90
CA LEU A 27 -9.30 16.55 11.98
C LEU A 27 -10.02 16.12 13.25
N TYR A 28 -9.69 14.96 13.82
CA TYR A 28 -10.21 14.56 15.13
C TYR A 28 -9.83 15.59 16.22
N LEU A 29 -8.63 16.16 16.18
CA LEU A 29 -8.18 17.15 17.16
C LEU A 29 -8.98 18.46 17.14
N VAL A 30 -9.66 18.77 16.05
CA VAL A 30 -10.52 19.98 15.95
C VAL A 30 -11.99 19.70 16.28
N VAL A 31 -12.33 18.45 16.62
CA VAL A 31 -13.66 18.11 17.15
C VAL A 31 -13.82 18.77 18.52
N PRO A 32 -14.94 19.46 18.79
CA PRO A 32 -15.15 20.11 20.09
C PRO A 32 -15.03 19.13 21.26
N GLY A 33 -14.18 19.45 22.22
CA GLY A 33 -13.90 18.60 23.38
C GLY A 33 -12.70 17.66 23.22
N ALA A 34 -12.38 17.19 22.04
CA ALA A 34 -11.32 16.17 21.80
C ALA A 34 -9.94 16.56 22.37
N LEU A 35 -9.53 17.83 22.22
CA LEU A 35 -8.29 18.33 22.80
C LEU A 35 -8.31 18.32 24.32
N ASN A 36 -9.45 18.68 24.94
CA ASN A 36 -9.60 18.67 26.39
C ASN A 36 -9.54 17.24 26.93
N ASP A 37 -10.20 16.30 26.28
CA ASP A 37 -10.20 14.89 26.64
C ASP A 37 -8.76 14.32 26.56
N MET A 38 -8.04 14.65 25.50
CA MET A 38 -6.63 14.24 25.39
C MET A 38 -5.73 14.83 26.47
N VAL A 39 -5.96 16.06 26.92
CA VAL A 39 -5.18 16.68 28.02
C VAL A 39 -5.42 15.95 29.34
N VAL A 40 -6.63 15.44 29.59
CA VAL A 40 -6.93 14.64 30.79
C VAL A 40 -6.59 13.15 30.62
N GLY A 41 -6.07 12.76 29.46
CA GLY A 41 -5.64 11.38 29.19
C GLY A 41 -6.79 10.46 28.78
N GLU A 42 -7.81 11.00 28.15
CA GLU A 42 -8.98 10.27 27.65
C GLU A 42 -9.17 10.47 26.17
N MET A 43 -9.88 9.55 25.52
CA MET A 43 -10.35 9.65 24.17
C MET A 43 -11.73 9.00 24.06
N GLU A 44 -12.77 9.81 23.73
CA GLU A 44 -14.16 9.36 23.70
C GLU A 44 -14.65 8.71 24.99
N GLY A 45 -14.15 9.20 26.15
CA GLY A 45 -14.48 8.67 27.48
C GLY A 45 -13.69 7.42 27.91
N GLU A 46 -12.77 6.94 27.06
CA GLU A 46 -11.88 5.82 27.38
C GLU A 46 -10.46 6.31 27.71
N PRO A 47 -9.75 5.69 28.65
CA PRO A 47 -8.39 6.08 28.99
C PRO A 47 -7.45 5.96 27.80
N LEU A 48 -6.67 7.01 27.52
CA LEU A 48 -5.60 6.96 26.53
C LEU A 48 -4.51 5.99 27.01
N THR A 49 -4.32 4.92 26.24
CA THR A 49 -3.30 3.93 26.50
C THR A 49 -2.24 3.96 25.39
N ASP A 50 -1.04 3.43 25.70
CA ASP A 50 0.02 3.25 24.69
C ASP A 50 -0.47 2.44 23.48
N ALA A 51 -1.40 1.51 23.69
CA ALA A 51 -2.00 0.70 22.62
C ALA A 51 -2.75 1.56 21.59
N ILE A 52 -3.46 2.60 22.03
CA ILE A 52 -4.15 3.55 21.14
C ILE A 52 -3.12 4.33 20.32
N GLY A 53 -2.04 4.79 20.96
CA GLY A 53 -0.94 5.46 20.27
C GLY A 53 -0.28 4.58 19.21
N TYR A 54 0.00 3.31 19.52
CA TYR A 54 0.54 2.35 18.54
C TYR A 54 -0.44 2.05 17.42
N MET A 55 -1.73 1.99 17.70
CA MET A 55 -2.76 1.80 16.67
C MET A 55 -2.76 2.96 15.67
N PHE A 56 -2.72 4.21 16.14
CA PHE A 56 -2.65 5.38 15.25
C PHE A 56 -1.36 5.42 14.43
N ALA A 57 -0.23 5.13 15.07
CA ALA A 57 1.04 5.02 14.36
C ALA A 57 0.98 3.93 13.26
N ALA A 58 0.39 2.78 13.54
CA ALA A 58 0.23 1.68 12.60
C ALA A 58 -0.66 2.05 11.41
N LEU A 59 -1.75 2.81 11.63
CA LEU A 59 -2.65 3.27 10.57
C LEU A 59 -1.95 4.13 9.50
N VAL A 60 -0.87 4.80 9.86
CA VAL A 60 -0.05 5.60 8.93
C VAL A 60 1.17 4.82 8.45
N ALA A 61 1.87 4.13 9.35
CA ALA A 61 3.13 3.44 9.04
C ALA A 61 2.92 2.23 8.12
N ILE A 62 1.86 1.45 8.31
CA ILE A 62 1.59 0.27 7.48
C ILE A 62 1.36 0.64 6.01
N PRO A 63 0.49 1.61 5.66
CA PRO A 63 0.35 2.04 4.27
C PRO A 63 1.65 2.55 3.65
N LEU A 64 2.44 3.33 4.37
CA LEU A 64 3.73 3.83 3.87
C LEU A 64 4.74 2.70 3.64
N ALA A 65 4.83 1.74 4.56
CA ALA A 65 5.66 0.56 4.40
C ALA A 65 5.20 -0.27 3.19
N MET A 66 3.89 -0.46 3.01
CA MET A 66 3.33 -1.18 1.87
C MET A 66 3.58 -0.46 0.54
N ALA A 67 3.51 0.87 0.50
CA ALA A 67 3.90 1.66 -0.68
C ALA A 67 5.35 1.38 -1.06
N THR A 68 6.26 1.43 -0.09
CA THR A 68 7.71 1.20 -0.28
C THR A 68 7.98 -0.22 -0.77
N VAL A 69 7.44 -1.23 -0.07
CA VAL A 69 7.61 -2.64 -0.46
C VAL A 69 7.04 -2.89 -1.86
N THR A 70 5.90 -2.30 -2.18
CA THR A 70 5.27 -2.41 -3.50
C THR A 70 6.14 -1.82 -4.61
N LEU A 71 6.81 -0.69 -4.37
CA LEU A 71 7.73 -0.09 -5.35
C LEU A 71 9.02 -0.89 -5.53
N LEU A 72 9.53 -1.48 -4.46
CA LEU A 72 10.79 -2.26 -4.50
C LEU A 72 10.57 -3.66 -5.07
N ASN A 73 9.48 -4.32 -4.73
CA ASN A 73 9.23 -5.72 -5.04
C ASN A 73 7.96 -5.90 -5.88
N GLY A 74 8.04 -6.71 -6.93
CA GLY A 74 6.91 -7.07 -7.79
C GLY A 74 6.51 -8.54 -7.68
N ASP A 75 7.06 -9.27 -6.69
CA ASP A 75 6.89 -10.70 -6.52
C ASP A 75 5.46 -11.08 -6.08
N ARG A 76 5.16 -12.38 -6.11
CA ARG A 76 3.85 -12.89 -5.72
C ARG A 76 3.53 -12.62 -4.25
N LEU A 77 4.53 -12.70 -3.38
CA LEU A 77 4.33 -12.48 -1.94
C LEU A 77 3.89 -11.04 -1.66
N THR A 78 4.54 -10.07 -2.30
CA THR A 78 4.15 -8.65 -2.22
C THR A 78 2.73 -8.42 -2.73
N ARG A 79 2.31 -9.08 -3.81
CA ARG A 79 0.96 -8.95 -4.36
C ARG A 79 -0.11 -9.50 -3.39
N TYR A 80 0.13 -10.67 -2.78
CA TYR A 80 -0.75 -11.22 -1.74
C TYR A 80 -0.76 -10.36 -0.48
N GLY A 81 0.42 -9.86 -0.05
CA GLY A 81 0.54 -8.95 1.08
C GLY A 81 -0.31 -7.69 0.89
N ASN A 82 -0.24 -7.07 -0.31
CA ASN A 82 -1.08 -5.92 -0.65
C ASN A 82 -2.58 -6.25 -0.54
N LEU A 83 -3.02 -7.37 -1.08
CA LEU A 83 -4.42 -7.78 -1.02
C LEU A 83 -4.89 -7.99 0.42
N ILE A 84 -4.15 -8.75 1.21
CA ILE A 84 -4.52 -9.07 2.59
C ILE A 84 -4.55 -7.81 3.46
N ILE A 85 -3.47 -7.02 3.44
CA ILE A 85 -3.35 -5.83 4.29
C ILE A 85 -4.37 -4.77 3.88
N ALA A 86 -4.58 -4.54 2.58
CA ALA A 86 -5.58 -3.60 2.11
C ALA A 86 -7.01 -4.02 2.51
N THR A 87 -7.32 -5.31 2.45
CA THR A 87 -8.62 -5.82 2.87
C THR A 87 -8.83 -5.66 4.37
N LEU A 88 -7.84 -6.02 5.19
CA LEU A 88 -7.92 -5.88 6.65
C LEU A 88 -8.05 -4.41 7.06
N LEU A 89 -7.25 -3.52 6.47
CA LEU A 89 -7.31 -2.09 6.74
C LEU A 89 -8.64 -1.48 6.30
N GLY A 90 -9.15 -1.89 5.13
CA GLY A 90 -10.46 -1.47 4.64
C GLY A 90 -11.60 -1.91 5.54
N LEU A 91 -11.60 -3.15 6.03
CA LEU A 91 -12.61 -3.66 6.97
C LEU A 91 -12.53 -2.94 8.32
N PHE A 92 -11.32 -2.69 8.85
CA PHE A 92 -11.15 -1.93 10.07
C PHE A 92 -11.69 -0.51 9.94
N ALA A 93 -11.33 0.20 8.85
CA ALA A 93 -11.84 1.54 8.58
C ALA A 93 -13.35 1.56 8.37
N ALA A 94 -13.92 0.55 7.69
CA ALA A 94 -15.36 0.43 7.49
C ALA A 94 -16.09 0.23 8.83
N PHE A 95 -15.54 -0.57 9.74
CA PHE A 95 -16.07 -0.74 11.09
C PHE A 95 -16.05 0.58 11.87
N ALA A 96 -14.91 1.29 11.87
CA ALA A 96 -14.78 2.57 12.55
C ALA A 96 -15.75 3.63 12.01
N VAL A 97 -15.85 3.78 10.68
CA VAL A 97 -16.82 4.70 10.05
C VAL A 97 -18.26 4.29 10.39
N GLY A 98 -18.56 2.99 10.34
CA GLY A 98 -19.89 2.47 10.67
C GLY A 98 -20.33 2.77 12.11
N SER A 99 -19.40 2.66 13.08
CA SER A 99 -19.69 2.98 14.49
C SER A 99 -20.03 4.47 14.68
N HIS A 100 -19.28 5.38 14.05
CA HIS A 100 -19.57 6.81 14.11
C HIS A 100 -20.90 7.17 13.43
N LEU A 101 -21.17 6.58 12.26
CA LEU A 101 -22.46 6.80 11.58
C LEU A 101 -23.65 6.28 12.40
N TRP A 102 -23.47 5.15 13.11
CA TRP A 102 -24.50 4.61 14.01
C TRP A 102 -24.74 5.53 15.20
N ALA A 103 -23.70 6.15 15.74
CA ALA A 103 -23.81 7.15 16.82
C ALA A 103 -24.39 8.50 16.36
N GLY A 104 -24.56 8.71 15.06
CA GLY A 104 -25.03 9.99 14.50
C GLY A 104 -23.92 11.03 14.34
N ASP A 105 -22.66 10.66 14.53
CA ASP A 105 -21.50 11.54 14.42
C ASP A 105 -21.03 11.63 12.98
N PHE A 106 -21.44 12.70 12.30
CA PHE A 106 -20.95 12.96 10.94
C PHE A 106 -20.13 14.26 10.92
N ASN A 107 -18.82 14.11 10.87
CA ASN A 107 -17.89 15.23 10.89
C ASN A 107 -16.70 15.00 9.92
N GLY A 108 -15.77 15.95 9.87
CA GLY A 108 -14.66 15.93 8.91
C GLY A 108 -13.73 14.72 9.08
N HIS A 109 -13.48 14.25 10.31
CA HIS A 109 -12.61 13.10 10.53
C HIS A 109 -13.23 11.79 10.02
N VAL A 110 -14.55 11.61 10.21
CA VAL A 110 -15.31 10.45 9.69
C VAL A 110 -15.28 10.43 8.15
N LEU A 111 -15.41 11.61 7.51
CA LEU A 111 -15.31 11.72 6.05
C LEU A 111 -13.92 11.27 5.54
N MET A 112 -12.86 11.69 6.20
CA MET A 112 -11.50 11.31 5.81
C MET A 112 -11.21 9.82 6.11
N ALA A 113 -11.75 9.27 7.20
CA ALA A 113 -11.71 7.84 7.48
C ALA A 113 -12.46 7.03 6.42
N ALA A 114 -13.63 7.52 5.96
CA ALA A 114 -14.37 6.91 4.86
C ALA A 114 -13.58 6.94 3.54
N LEU A 115 -12.88 8.04 3.24
CA LEU A 115 -11.98 8.12 2.09
C LEU A 115 -10.85 7.09 2.19
N ALA A 116 -10.19 6.96 3.34
CA ALA A 116 -9.16 5.95 3.58
C ALA A 116 -9.70 4.52 3.38
N CYS A 117 -10.92 4.26 3.84
CA CYS A 117 -11.64 2.99 3.64
C CYS A 117 -11.82 2.68 2.14
N VAL A 118 -12.32 3.63 1.36
CA VAL A 118 -12.52 3.48 -0.09
C VAL A 118 -11.18 3.22 -0.79
N LEU A 119 -10.13 3.99 -0.46
CA LEU A 119 -8.80 3.81 -1.04
C LEU A 119 -8.22 2.43 -0.73
N ALA A 120 -8.40 1.91 0.49
CA ALA A 120 -7.98 0.57 0.86
C ALA A 120 -8.69 -0.51 0.04
N PHE A 121 -10.01 -0.44 -0.15
CA PHE A 121 -10.74 -1.39 -0.99
C PHE A 121 -10.38 -1.28 -2.48
N VAL A 122 -10.14 -0.08 -3.00
CA VAL A 122 -9.64 0.11 -4.37
C VAL A 122 -8.26 -0.54 -4.53
N THR A 123 -7.38 -0.39 -3.51
CA THR A 123 -6.06 -1.03 -3.47
C THR A 123 -6.18 -2.55 -3.48
N ALA A 124 -7.10 -3.13 -2.69
CA ALA A 124 -7.39 -4.55 -2.69
C ALA A 124 -7.86 -5.03 -4.07
N GLY A 125 -8.80 -4.32 -4.71
CA GLY A 125 -9.30 -4.63 -6.05
C GLY A 125 -8.21 -4.61 -7.12
N LEU A 126 -7.33 -3.60 -7.11
CA LEU A 126 -6.18 -3.55 -8.02
C LEU A 126 -5.16 -4.66 -7.73
N SER A 127 -4.99 -5.04 -6.47
CA SER A 127 -4.11 -6.16 -6.09
C SER A 127 -4.60 -7.49 -6.64
N VAL A 128 -5.92 -7.74 -6.67
CA VAL A 128 -6.52 -8.89 -7.35
C VAL A 128 -6.21 -8.89 -8.85
N THR A 129 -6.34 -7.74 -9.50
CA THR A 129 -6.00 -7.58 -10.92
C THR A 129 -4.52 -7.86 -11.16
N TRP A 130 -3.66 -7.37 -10.26
CA TRP A 130 -2.20 -7.59 -10.32
C TRP A 130 -1.83 -9.07 -10.12
N LEU A 131 -2.50 -9.79 -9.23
CA LEU A 131 -2.30 -11.22 -9.03
C LEU A 131 -2.62 -12.05 -10.29
N ARG A 132 -3.58 -11.60 -11.10
CA ARG A 132 -3.97 -12.26 -12.36
C ARG A 132 -3.03 -11.93 -13.52
N SER A 133 -2.18 -10.89 -13.39
CA SER A 133 -1.23 -10.53 -14.43
C SER A 133 -0.06 -11.53 -14.45
N PRO A 134 0.38 -12.01 -15.64
CA PRO A 134 1.53 -12.90 -15.74
C PRO A 134 2.78 -12.23 -15.16
N VAL A 135 3.58 -13.03 -14.47
CA VAL A 135 4.89 -12.57 -13.93
C VAL A 135 5.85 -12.45 -15.12
N GLN A 136 6.13 -11.24 -15.55
CA GLN A 136 7.00 -10.95 -16.71
C GLN A 136 8.50 -11.16 -16.45
N ASP A 137 8.90 -11.54 -15.24
CA ASP A 137 10.31 -11.57 -14.80
C ASP A 137 11.14 -12.67 -15.48
N ALA A 138 10.50 -13.69 -16.09
CA ALA A 138 11.20 -14.77 -16.77
C ALA A 138 11.68 -14.39 -18.20
N ALA A 139 10.97 -13.49 -18.87
CA ALA A 139 11.27 -13.13 -20.27
C ALA A 139 12.45 -12.15 -20.40
N ALA A 140 12.62 -11.23 -19.47
CA ALA A 140 13.74 -10.28 -19.47
C ALA A 140 15.08 -10.96 -19.16
N SER A 141 15.08 -11.99 -18.31
CA SER A 141 16.28 -12.76 -17.97
C SER A 141 16.77 -13.67 -19.10
N SER A 142 15.87 -14.19 -19.90
CA SER A 142 16.21 -15.06 -21.06
C SER A 142 16.74 -14.26 -22.25
N SER A 143 16.19 -13.07 -22.49
CA SER A 143 16.66 -12.17 -23.57
C SER A 143 18.08 -11.66 -23.31
N ASN A 144 18.41 -11.36 -22.06
CA ASN A 144 19.76 -10.89 -21.70
C ASN A 144 20.82 -12.00 -21.74
N ARG A 145 20.42 -13.27 -21.53
CA ARG A 145 21.33 -14.43 -21.72
C ARG A 145 21.60 -14.75 -23.16
N ALA A 146 20.64 -14.55 -24.06
CA ALA A 146 20.81 -14.81 -25.49
C ALA A 146 21.75 -13.80 -26.16
N SER A 147 21.83 -12.56 -25.65
CA SER A 147 22.71 -11.51 -26.19
C SER A 147 24.15 -11.59 -25.71
N THR A 148 24.47 -12.43 -24.71
CA THR A 148 25.83 -12.61 -24.18
C THR A 148 26.53 -13.86 -24.68
N THR A 149 25.97 -14.62 -25.62
CA THR A 149 26.68 -15.73 -26.26
C THR A 149 27.73 -15.15 -27.21
N PRO A 150 29.05 -15.33 -26.95
CA PRO A 150 30.06 -14.82 -27.86
C PRO A 150 29.92 -15.51 -29.23
N ALA A 151 30.01 -14.72 -30.29
CA ALA A 151 30.03 -15.24 -31.64
C ALA A 151 31.14 -16.29 -31.77
N PRO A 152 30.90 -17.45 -32.43
CA PRO A 152 31.92 -18.43 -32.65
C PRO A 152 33.07 -17.76 -33.42
N SER A 153 34.27 -17.75 -32.82
CA SER A 153 35.50 -17.30 -33.48
C SER A 153 35.73 -18.15 -34.71
N SER A 154 35.50 -17.55 -35.88
CA SER A 154 35.92 -18.13 -37.16
C SER A 154 37.44 -18.06 -37.23
N ASP A 155 38.06 -19.12 -36.75
CA ASP A 155 39.49 -19.39 -36.93
C ASP A 155 39.71 -19.71 -38.42
N VAL A 156 39.98 -18.64 -39.20
CA VAL A 156 40.36 -18.76 -40.60
C VAL A 156 41.81 -19.17 -40.61
N THR A 157 42.06 -20.50 -40.75
CA THR A 157 43.34 -21.07 -41.12
C THR A 157 43.74 -20.54 -42.51
N GLN A 158 44.61 -19.54 -42.57
CA GLN A 158 45.27 -19.13 -43.83
C GLN A 158 46.25 -20.21 -44.24
N PRO A 159 46.24 -20.69 -45.52
CA PRO A 159 47.26 -21.57 -46.00
C PRO A 159 48.55 -20.76 -46.27
N VAL A 160 49.69 -21.33 -45.79
CA VAL A 160 51.04 -20.82 -46.00
C VAL A 160 51.44 -21.12 -47.50
N PRO A 161 51.86 -20.14 -48.31
CA PRO A 161 52.42 -20.38 -49.63
C PRO A 161 53.83 -20.96 -49.52
N GLN A 162 54.12 -22.06 -50.32
CA GLN A 162 55.41 -22.58 -50.53
C GLN A 162 56.24 -21.73 -51.49
#